data_51a789f78d054f998e350f313c1505ac
#
_entry.id   51a789f78d054f998e350f313c1505ac
#
_cell.length_a   1.000
_cell.length_b   1.000
_cell.length_c   1.000
_cell.angle_alpha   90.00
_cell.angle_beta   90.00
_cell.angle_gamma   90.00
#
_symmetry.space_group_name_H-M   'P 1'
#
loop_
_entity.id
_entity.type
_entity.pdbx_description
1 polymer ?
#
loop_
_entity_poly.entity_id
_entity_poly.type
_entity_poly.pdbx_seq_one_letter_code
_entity_poly.pdbx_strand_id
1 'polypeptide(L)'
;MKKIKIKKNSKKVIIFGITGQDGSYLCDLLLKKNYKVYGITRDKKNNNLDNLRRLKIINKVIIYTIKDITKKKIFNLIKKISPSQIYYLAGQSSVGESFRDPITTYKSNNIALFYILEGIRKFNKNISLYNSASSECFGNNNKIFCDEKTVLSPVSPYGKSKSFGLWLTSYYREIFGIKVSSAILFNHESPLRKNKFVSQKIINYAK
;
A
#
# COMPACT_ATOMS: atom_id res chain seq x y z
N MET A 1 6.69 27.14 -9.51
CA MET A 1 5.99 25.83 -9.50
C MET A 1 5.23 25.64 -10.81
N LYS A 2 5.64 24.72 -11.70
CA LYS A 2 4.91 24.44 -12.94
C LYS A 2 3.56 23.80 -12.58
N LYS A 3 2.45 24.44 -12.97
CA LYS A 3 1.10 23.88 -12.80
C LYS A 3 1.00 22.54 -13.54
N ILE A 4 0.64 21.48 -12.83
CA ILE A 4 0.35 20.17 -13.42
C ILE A 4 -0.84 20.35 -14.36
N LYS A 5 -0.64 20.23 -15.69
CA LYS A 5 -1.73 20.22 -16.68
C LYS A 5 -2.53 18.92 -16.52
N ILE A 6 -3.64 18.99 -15.81
CA ILE A 6 -4.55 17.84 -15.60
C ILE A 6 -5.72 17.98 -16.57
N LYS A 7 -6.00 16.95 -17.36
CA LYS A 7 -7.23 16.91 -18.19
C LYS A 7 -8.46 17.01 -17.28
N LYS A 8 -9.46 17.82 -17.67
CA LYS A 8 -10.64 18.20 -16.88
C LYS A 8 -11.47 17.01 -16.30
N ASN A 9 -11.32 15.78 -16.85
CA ASN A 9 -12.08 14.57 -16.46
C ASN A 9 -11.20 13.40 -16.02
N SER A 10 -9.98 13.63 -15.49
CA SER A 10 -9.13 12.52 -15.06
C SER A 10 -9.66 11.86 -13.77
N LYS A 11 -9.79 10.52 -13.77
CA LYS A 11 -10.12 9.73 -12.57
C LYS A 11 -9.07 9.96 -11.49
N LYS A 12 -9.51 10.16 -10.25
CA LYS A 12 -8.63 10.42 -9.10
C LYS A 12 -8.32 9.11 -8.38
N VAL A 13 -7.06 8.91 -8.02
CA VAL A 13 -6.63 7.75 -7.24
C VAL A 13 -5.78 8.16 -6.05
N ILE A 14 -5.89 7.40 -4.96
CA ILE A 14 -5.02 7.55 -3.78
C ILE A 14 -4.09 6.32 -3.71
N ILE A 15 -2.80 6.55 -3.53
CA ILE A 15 -1.80 5.50 -3.28
C ILE A 15 -1.20 5.72 -1.90
N PHE A 16 -1.53 4.86 -0.94
CA PHE A 16 -0.82 4.77 0.34
C PHE A 16 0.47 3.97 0.12
N GLY A 17 1.60 4.50 0.58
CA GLY A 17 2.90 3.88 0.33
C GLY A 17 3.51 4.25 -1.03
N ILE A 18 3.18 5.43 -1.56
CA ILE A 18 3.64 5.95 -2.86
C ILE A 18 5.16 5.93 -3.03
N THR A 19 5.92 6.00 -1.94
CA THR A 19 7.39 6.06 -1.94
C THR A 19 8.06 4.68 -1.93
N GLY A 20 7.28 3.62 -1.77
CA GLY A 20 7.75 2.24 -1.89
C GLY A 20 8.02 1.84 -3.33
N GLN A 21 8.65 0.69 -3.53
CA GLN A 21 8.88 0.09 -4.85
C GLN A 21 7.58 0.04 -5.66
N ASP A 22 6.60 -0.70 -5.18
CA ASP A 22 5.34 -0.94 -5.88
C ASP A 22 4.52 0.34 -6.06
N GLY A 23 4.44 1.17 -5.01
CA GLY A 23 3.73 2.44 -5.07
C GLY A 23 4.29 3.40 -6.11
N SER A 24 5.60 3.41 -6.29
CA SER A 24 6.26 4.27 -7.27
C SER A 24 6.03 3.80 -8.70
N TYR A 25 6.14 2.49 -8.97
CA TYR A 25 5.82 1.93 -10.31
C TYR A 25 4.34 2.06 -10.64
N LEU A 26 3.46 1.78 -9.68
CA LEU A 26 2.02 1.97 -9.87
C LEU A 26 1.68 3.44 -10.17
N CYS A 27 2.33 4.37 -9.48
CA CYS A 27 2.17 5.79 -9.75
C CYS A 27 2.54 6.14 -11.19
N ASP A 28 3.69 5.68 -11.68
CA ASP A 28 4.13 5.91 -13.06
C ASP A 28 3.12 5.34 -14.07
N LEU A 29 2.66 4.11 -13.85
CA LEU A 29 1.66 3.47 -14.70
C LEU A 29 0.34 4.26 -14.74
N LEU A 30 -0.16 4.72 -13.59
CA LEU A 30 -1.42 5.45 -13.50
C LEU A 30 -1.32 6.85 -14.10
N LEU A 31 -0.17 7.52 -13.96
CA LEU A 31 0.11 8.80 -14.62
C LEU A 31 0.10 8.65 -16.16
N LYS A 32 0.71 7.58 -16.69
CA LYS A 32 0.68 7.25 -18.14
C LYS A 32 -0.75 6.97 -18.63
N LYS A 33 -1.61 6.42 -17.77
CA LYS A 33 -3.04 6.21 -18.04
C LYS A 33 -3.91 7.45 -17.77
N ASN A 34 -3.31 8.63 -17.60
CA ASN A 34 -3.99 9.91 -17.36
C ASN A 34 -4.83 9.98 -16.07
N TYR A 35 -4.49 9.21 -15.03
CA TYR A 35 -5.08 9.37 -13.70
C TYR A 35 -4.46 10.57 -12.97
N LYS A 36 -5.26 11.22 -12.13
CA LYS A 36 -4.77 12.19 -11.15
C LYS A 36 -4.37 11.46 -9.88
N VAL A 37 -3.06 11.33 -9.66
CA VAL A 37 -2.51 10.52 -8.55
C VAL A 37 -2.26 11.38 -7.32
N TYR A 38 -2.80 10.92 -6.19
CA TYR A 38 -2.57 11.45 -4.85
C TYR A 38 -1.77 10.43 -4.04
N GLY A 39 -0.53 10.74 -3.75
CA GLY A 39 0.37 9.87 -2.99
C GLY A 39 0.35 10.19 -1.50
N ILE A 40 0.29 9.16 -0.66
CA ILE A 40 0.36 9.29 0.79
C ILE A 40 1.68 8.73 1.28
N THR A 41 2.41 9.51 2.06
CA THR A 41 3.65 9.10 2.73
C THR A 41 3.65 9.56 4.19
N ARG A 42 4.43 8.90 5.04
CA ARG A 42 4.63 9.32 6.43
C ARG A 42 5.56 10.53 6.55
N ASP A 43 6.49 10.65 5.60
CA ASP A 43 7.52 11.68 5.61
C ASP A 43 7.88 12.06 4.17
N LYS A 44 8.17 13.36 3.97
CA LYS A 44 8.68 13.93 2.72
C LYS A 44 10.19 14.19 2.73
N LYS A 45 10.91 13.66 3.73
CA LYS A 45 12.36 13.81 3.76
C LYS A 45 12.98 13.32 2.45
N ASN A 46 14.09 13.95 2.05
CA ASN A 46 14.66 13.80 0.72
C ASN A 46 14.83 12.34 0.26
N ASN A 47 15.35 11.46 1.12
CA ASN A 47 15.61 10.05 0.79
C ASN A 47 14.34 9.20 0.62
N ASN A 48 13.17 9.66 1.11
CA ASN A 48 11.92 8.92 0.95
C ASN A 48 11.24 9.15 -0.41
N LEU A 49 11.66 10.15 -1.17
CA LEU A 49 11.09 10.47 -2.49
C LEU A 49 11.97 10.01 -3.66
N ASP A 50 13.08 9.32 -3.38
CA ASP A 50 14.07 8.97 -4.40
C ASP A 50 13.51 8.08 -5.51
N ASN A 51 12.65 7.13 -5.19
CA ASN A 51 12.01 6.30 -6.22
C ASN A 51 11.19 7.14 -7.20
N LEU A 52 10.47 8.15 -6.72
CA LEU A 52 9.70 9.04 -7.59
C LEU A 52 10.61 9.96 -8.43
N ARG A 53 11.78 10.36 -7.89
CA ARG A 53 12.79 11.13 -8.65
C ARG A 53 13.43 10.26 -9.71
N ARG A 54 13.85 9.04 -9.38
CA ARG A 54 14.44 8.07 -10.33
C ARG A 54 13.52 7.80 -11.51
N LEU A 55 12.21 7.71 -11.26
CA LEU A 55 11.19 7.56 -12.31
C LEU A 55 10.81 8.91 -12.99
N LYS A 56 11.37 10.05 -12.57
CA LYS A 56 11.09 11.40 -13.11
C LYS A 56 9.61 11.80 -13.02
N ILE A 57 8.89 11.31 -12.00
CA ILE A 57 7.45 11.55 -11.82
C ILE A 57 7.11 12.42 -10.60
N ILE A 58 8.08 12.82 -9.80
CA ILE A 58 7.86 13.56 -8.56
C ILE A 58 7.04 14.84 -8.75
N ASN A 59 7.22 15.53 -9.87
CA ASN A 59 6.50 16.78 -10.20
C ASN A 59 5.12 16.54 -10.83
N LYS A 60 4.74 15.27 -11.05
CA LYS A 60 3.47 14.88 -11.68
C LYS A 60 2.46 14.32 -10.66
N VAL A 61 2.85 14.14 -9.40
CA VAL A 61 2.05 13.55 -8.33
C VAL A 61 1.79 14.56 -7.20
N ILE A 62 0.59 14.53 -6.63
CA ILE A 62 0.24 15.35 -5.47
C ILE A 62 0.51 14.53 -4.22
N ILE A 63 1.48 14.96 -3.40
CA ILE A 63 1.92 14.21 -2.22
C ILE A 63 1.37 14.83 -0.94
N TYR A 64 0.66 14.03 -0.15
CA TYR A 64 0.24 14.34 1.22
C TYR A 64 1.11 13.60 2.24
N THR A 65 1.49 14.30 3.31
CA THR A 65 2.19 13.71 4.44
C THR A 65 1.19 13.44 5.57
N ILE A 66 1.13 12.18 6.01
CA ILE A 66 0.34 11.75 7.18
C ILE A 66 1.27 10.98 8.09
N LYS A 67 1.87 11.69 9.07
CA LYS A 67 2.80 11.08 10.05
C LYS A 67 2.05 10.10 10.96
N ASP A 68 0.95 10.57 11.55
CA ASP A 68 0.10 9.77 12.45
C ASP A 68 -1.24 9.51 11.78
N ILE A 69 -1.54 8.25 11.54
CA ILE A 69 -2.77 7.82 10.91
C ILE A 69 -3.89 7.83 11.95
N THR A 70 -4.88 8.71 11.74
CA THR A 70 -6.09 8.78 12.55
C THR A 70 -7.32 8.66 11.66
N LYS A 71 -8.44 8.19 12.23
CA LYS A 71 -9.74 8.12 11.55
C LYS A 71 -10.11 9.45 10.89
N LYS A 72 -9.97 10.57 11.63
CA LYS A 72 -10.27 11.93 11.15
C LYS A 72 -9.46 12.29 9.90
N LYS A 73 -8.14 12.03 9.91
CA LYS A 73 -7.26 12.35 8.77
C LYS A 73 -7.62 11.54 7.53
N ILE A 74 -7.89 10.23 7.68
CA ILE A 74 -8.27 9.36 6.56
C ILE A 74 -9.64 9.76 6.01
N PHE A 75 -10.62 10.00 6.86
CA PHE A 75 -11.96 10.41 6.44
C PHE A 75 -11.94 11.74 5.69
N ASN A 76 -11.23 12.75 6.20
CA ASN A 76 -11.08 14.03 5.54
C ASN A 76 -10.39 13.90 4.19
N LEU A 77 -9.37 13.01 4.09
CA LEU A 77 -8.66 12.77 2.83
C LEU A 77 -9.60 12.18 1.78
N ILE A 78 -10.34 11.11 2.12
CA ILE A 78 -11.28 10.44 1.21
C ILE A 78 -12.37 11.42 0.78
N LYS A 79 -12.97 12.16 1.71
CA LYS A 79 -13.99 13.16 1.41
C LYS A 79 -13.47 14.28 0.49
N LYS A 80 -12.29 14.84 0.80
CA LYS A 80 -11.69 15.94 0.04
C LYS A 80 -11.30 15.55 -1.38
N ILE A 81 -10.70 14.38 -1.55
CA ILE A 81 -10.21 13.91 -2.86
C ILE A 81 -11.34 13.31 -3.67
N SER A 82 -12.27 12.60 -3.03
CA SER A 82 -13.32 11.80 -3.68
C SER A 82 -12.71 10.91 -4.78
N PRO A 83 -11.84 9.93 -4.42
CA PRO A 83 -11.16 9.09 -5.39
C PRO A 83 -12.10 8.06 -6.00
N SER A 84 -11.80 7.60 -7.21
CA SER A 84 -12.44 6.41 -7.80
C SER A 84 -11.79 5.10 -7.32
N GLN A 85 -10.49 5.18 -6.95
CA GLN A 85 -9.71 4.00 -6.54
C GLN A 85 -8.75 4.38 -5.40
N ILE A 86 -8.52 3.43 -4.50
CA ILE A 86 -7.52 3.52 -3.44
C ILE A 86 -6.63 2.28 -3.50
N TYR A 87 -5.32 2.49 -3.47
CA TYR A 87 -4.32 1.43 -3.39
C TYR A 87 -3.63 1.51 -2.03
N TYR A 88 -3.78 0.44 -1.24
CA TYR A 88 -3.14 0.34 0.07
C TYR A 88 -1.91 -0.54 -0.01
N LEU A 89 -0.76 0.09 -0.27
CA LEU A 89 0.57 -0.51 -0.39
C LEU A 89 1.49 -0.09 0.78
N ALA A 90 0.92 0.66 1.74
CA ALA A 90 1.66 1.11 2.92
C ALA A 90 1.71 0.03 3.99
N GLY A 91 2.72 0.14 4.84
CA GLY A 91 2.87 -0.69 6.03
C GLY A 91 4.33 -1.06 6.27
N GLN A 92 4.59 -1.59 7.45
CA GLN A 92 5.85 -2.24 7.77
C GLN A 92 5.89 -3.59 7.03
N SER A 93 7.00 -3.87 6.31
CA SER A 93 7.09 -5.02 5.41
C SER A 93 8.28 -5.97 5.72
N SER A 94 8.97 -5.77 6.85
CA SER A 94 10.07 -6.63 7.27
C SER A 94 9.60 -7.61 8.34
N VAL A 95 9.75 -8.90 8.09
CA VAL A 95 9.43 -9.94 9.07
C VAL A 95 10.26 -9.76 10.34
N GLY A 96 11.58 -9.57 10.22
CA GLY A 96 12.46 -9.39 11.38
C GLY A 96 12.09 -8.15 12.23
N GLU A 97 11.73 -7.03 11.59
CA GLU A 97 11.29 -5.84 12.31
C GLU A 97 9.95 -6.02 13.03
N SER A 98 9.08 -6.88 12.50
CA SER A 98 7.80 -7.16 13.12
C SER A 98 7.91 -7.88 14.47
N PHE A 99 8.99 -8.63 14.71
CA PHE A 99 9.26 -9.22 16.01
C PHE A 99 9.81 -8.19 17.01
N ARG A 100 10.56 -7.18 16.53
CA ARG A 100 11.08 -6.10 17.38
C ARG A 100 10.01 -5.11 17.78
N ASP A 101 9.11 -4.77 16.85
CA ASP A 101 8.02 -3.82 17.09
C ASP A 101 6.70 -4.32 16.46
N PRO A 102 6.04 -5.28 17.12
CA PRO A 102 4.77 -5.82 16.66
C PRO A 102 3.64 -4.77 16.68
N ILE A 103 3.65 -3.86 17.65
CA ILE A 103 2.60 -2.84 17.81
C ILE A 103 2.59 -1.90 16.59
N THR A 104 3.75 -1.36 16.22
CA THR A 104 3.85 -0.50 15.02
C THR A 104 3.53 -1.28 13.75
N THR A 105 3.88 -2.57 13.69
CA THR A 105 3.52 -3.45 12.56
C THR A 105 1.99 -3.54 12.41
N TYR A 106 1.26 -3.87 13.47
CA TYR A 106 -0.20 -3.93 13.43
C TYR A 106 -0.83 -2.56 13.16
N LYS A 107 -0.38 -1.50 13.81
CA LYS A 107 -0.89 -0.14 13.57
C LYS A 107 -0.74 0.26 12.10
N SER A 108 0.43 0.05 11.51
CA SER A 108 0.71 0.46 10.13
C SER A 108 0.04 -0.42 9.09
N ASN A 109 -0.21 -1.69 9.35
CA ASN A 109 -0.80 -2.62 8.39
C ASN A 109 -2.33 -2.70 8.50
N ASN A 110 -2.91 -2.55 9.71
CA ASN A 110 -4.31 -2.86 9.95
C ASN A 110 -5.17 -1.63 10.29
N ILE A 111 -4.71 -0.75 11.18
CA ILE A 111 -5.53 0.40 11.60
C ILE A 111 -5.81 1.34 10.45
N ALA A 112 -4.82 1.60 9.60
CA ALA A 112 -5.01 2.44 8.43
C ALA A 112 -5.99 1.81 7.44
N LEU A 113 -5.87 0.51 7.17
CA LEU A 113 -6.77 -0.25 6.30
C LEU A 113 -8.21 -0.19 6.83
N PHE A 114 -8.38 -0.41 8.13
CA PHE A 114 -9.69 -0.32 8.78
C PHE A 114 -10.33 1.07 8.57
N TYR A 115 -9.58 2.16 8.81
CA TYR A 115 -10.12 3.51 8.59
C TYR A 115 -10.43 3.81 7.12
N ILE A 116 -9.67 3.24 6.17
CA ILE A 116 -9.95 3.38 4.75
C ILE A 116 -11.26 2.68 4.39
N LEU A 117 -11.46 1.44 4.84
CA LEU A 117 -12.67 0.67 4.62
C LEU A 117 -13.90 1.37 5.21
N GLU A 118 -13.81 1.86 6.44
CA GLU A 118 -14.86 2.65 7.09
C GLU A 118 -15.14 3.97 6.34
N GLY A 119 -14.10 4.63 5.85
CA GLY A 119 -14.26 5.82 5.02
C GLY A 119 -14.99 5.55 3.71
N ILE A 120 -14.65 4.46 3.03
CA ILE A 120 -15.33 4.00 1.81
C ILE A 120 -16.80 3.68 2.12
N ARG A 121 -17.04 2.88 3.18
CA ARG A 121 -18.38 2.51 3.62
C ARG A 121 -19.26 3.74 3.89
N LYS A 122 -18.69 4.75 4.55
CA LYS A 122 -19.42 5.96 4.95
C LYS A 122 -19.66 6.95 3.82
N PHE A 123 -18.70 7.14 2.92
CA PHE A 123 -18.75 8.24 1.97
C PHE A 123 -19.10 7.82 0.55
N ASN A 124 -18.57 6.72 0.06
CA ASN A 124 -18.87 6.24 -1.30
C ASN A 124 -18.43 4.78 -1.51
N LYS A 125 -19.36 3.85 -1.46
CA LYS A 125 -19.13 2.41 -1.67
C LYS A 125 -18.66 2.06 -3.10
N ASN A 126 -18.75 2.98 -4.06
CA ASN A 126 -18.25 2.78 -5.43
C ASN A 126 -16.73 2.94 -5.55
N ILE A 127 -16.05 3.44 -4.52
CA ILE A 127 -14.59 3.48 -4.50
C ILE A 127 -14.05 2.05 -4.47
N SER A 128 -13.22 1.70 -5.46
CA SER A 128 -12.54 0.41 -5.46
C SER A 128 -11.28 0.47 -4.60
N LEU A 129 -11.06 -0.52 -3.74
CA LEU A 129 -9.88 -0.65 -2.89
C LEU A 129 -9.03 -1.84 -3.32
N TYR A 130 -7.74 -1.63 -3.49
CA TYR A 130 -6.73 -2.69 -3.56
C TYR A 130 -5.93 -2.73 -2.26
N ASN A 131 -5.81 -3.93 -1.67
CA ASN A 131 -5.00 -4.19 -0.49
C ASN A 131 -3.85 -5.14 -0.85
N SER A 132 -2.63 -4.82 -0.43
CA SER A 132 -1.49 -5.72 -0.55
C SER A 132 -1.40 -6.65 0.66
N ALA A 133 -1.72 -7.92 0.47
CA ALA A 133 -1.41 -8.99 1.42
C ALA A 133 0.02 -9.53 1.15
N SER A 134 0.37 -10.69 1.68
CA SER A 134 1.70 -11.27 1.57
C SER A 134 1.64 -12.80 1.63
N SER A 135 2.55 -13.48 0.95
CA SER A 135 2.77 -14.93 1.08
C SER A 135 3.12 -15.37 2.51
N GLU A 136 3.62 -14.46 3.35
CA GLU A 136 3.83 -14.70 4.78
C GLU A 136 2.55 -15.08 5.55
N CYS A 137 1.37 -14.87 4.92
CA CYS A 137 0.10 -15.36 5.45
C CYS A 137 0.00 -16.89 5.51
N PHE A 138 0.73 -17.59 4.63
CA PHE A 138 0.74 -19.06 4.60
C PHE A 138 1.65 -19.66 5.67
N GLY A 139 2.63 -18.90 6.18
CA GLY A 139 3.58 -19.34 7.21
C GLY A 139 4.44 -20.53 6.74
N ASN A 140 4.75 -21.43 7.67
CA ASN A 140 5.50 -22.65 7.39
C ASN A 140 4.56 -23.75 6.86
N ASN A 141 4.01 -23.53 5.68
CA ASN A 141 3.15 -24.53 5.06
C ASN A 141 4.03 -25.61 4.42
N ASN A 142 3.82 -26.86 4.79
CA ASN A 142 4.51 -28.02 4.21
C ASN A 142 4.07 -28.32 2.77
N LYS A 143 3.08 -27.60 2.25
CA LYS A 143 2.65 -27.71 0.85
C LYS A 143 3.65 -26.99 -0.06
N ILE A 144 4.00 -27.64 -1.16
CA ILE A 144 4.90 -27.07 -2.17
C ILE A 144 4.25 -25.88 -2.89
N PHE A 145 2.92 -25.93 -3.08
CA PHE A 145 2.15 -24.89 -3.76
C PHE A 145 1.05 -24.36 -2.85
N CYS A 146 0.87 -23.04 -2.86
CA CYS A 146 -0.20 -22.34 -2.14
C CYS A 146 -1.08 -21.60 -3.16
N ASP A 147 -2.38 -21.62 -2.92
CA ASP A 147 -3.42 -20.92 -3.66
C ASP A 147 -4.32 -20.11 -2.72
N GLU A 148 -5.36 -19.49 -3.27
CA GLU A 148 -6.31 -18.67 -2.51
C GLU A 148 -7.17 -19.47 -1.53
N LYS A 149 -7.23 -20.81 -1.67
CA LYS A 149 -7.95 -21.74 -0.78
C LYS A 149 -7.06 -22.32 0.30
N THR A 150 -5.75 -22.10 0.21
CA THR A 150 -4.79 -22.60 1.19
C THR A 150 -5.02 -21.95 2.55
N VAL A 151 -5.09 -22.77 3.60
CA VAL A 151 -5.29 -22.28 4.97
C VAL A 151 -4.16 -21.36 5.38
N LEU A 152 -4.52 -20.19 5.94
CA LEU A 152 -3.56 -19.22 6.43
C LEU A 152 -3.01 -19.66 7.79
N SER A 153 -1.70 -19.81 7.91
CA SER A 153 -0.99 -20.24 9.13
C SER A 153 0.23 -19.36 9.43
N PRO A 154 0.05 -18.03 9.59
CA PRO A 154 1.17 -17.10 9.75
C PRO A 154 1.93 -17.32 11.05
N VAL A 155 3.27 -17.31 10.98
CA VAL A 155 4.18 -17.54 12.11
C VAL A 155 4.86 -16.27 12.62
N SER A 156 4.72 -15.15 11.91
CA SER A 156 5.30 -13.87 12.32
C SER A 156 4.23 -12.82 12.62
N PRO A 157 4.52 -11.78 13.45
CA PRO A 157 3.59 -10.66 13.63
C PRO A 157 3.25 -9.95 12.32
N TYR A 158 4.19 -9.88 11.38
CA TYR A 158 3.94 -9.36 10.03
C TYR A 158 2.95 -10.24 9.27
N GLY A 159 3.19 -11.55 9.18
CA GLY A 159 2.29 -12.50 8.53
C GLY A 159 0.89 -12.46 9.13
N LYS A 160 0.78 -12.47 10.48
CA LYS A 160 -0.50 -12.33 11.21
C LYS A 160 -1.22 -11.03 10.86
N SER A 161 -0.49 -9.90 10.79
CA SER A 161 -1.10 -8.62 10.40
C SER A 161 -1.62 -8.62 8.96
N LYS A 162 -0.92 -9.29 8.04
CA LYS A 162 -1.35 -9.41 6.64
C LYS A 162 -2.55 -10.36 6.48
N SER A 163 -2.57 -11.47 7.22
CA SER A 163 -3.73 -12.39 7.28
C SER A 163 -4.98 -11.69 7.84
N PHE A 164 -4.82 -10.87 8.90
CA PHE A 164 -5.92 -10.05 9.41
C PHE A 164 -6.44 -9.07 8.35
N GLY A 165 -5.56 -8.46 7.57
CA GLY A 165 -5.93 -7.59 6.46
C GLY A 165 -6.75 -8.32 5.37
N LEU A 166 -6.43 -9.58 5.05
CA LEU A 166 -7.22 -10.42 4.15
C LEU A 166 -8.62 -10.69 4.71
N TRP A 167 -8.68 -11.12 5.96
CA TRP A 167 -9.95 -11.37 6.64
C TRP A 167 -10.82 -10.10 6.70
N LEU A 168 -10.24 -8.98 7.07
CA LEU A 168 -10.92 -7.70 7.17
C LEU A 168 -11.50 -7.26 5.81
N THR A 169 -10.75 -7.38 4.73
CA THR A 169 -11.20 -7.00 3.39
C THR A 169 -12.29 -7.94 2.87
N SER A 170 -12.22 -9.25 3.15
CA SER A 170 -13.28 -10.19 2.85
C SER A 170 -14.58 -9.83 3.56
N TYR A 171 -14.50 -9.60 4.87
CA TYR A 171 -15.63 -9.19 5.69
C TYR A 171 -16.33 -7.93 5.14
N TYR A 172 -15.55 -6.88 4.81
CA TYR A 172 -16.13 -5.66 4.26
C TYR A 172 -16.74 -5.82 2.87
N ARG A 173 -16.18 -6.70 2.05
CA ARG A 173 -16.74 -7.06 0.73
C ARG A 173 -18.06 -7.79 0.88
N GLU A 174 -18.13 -8.78 1.73
CA GLU A 174 -19.27 -9.67 1.89
C GLU A 174 -20.43 -8.98 2.63
N ILE A 175 -20.14 -8.30 3.74
CA ILE A 175 -21.19 -7.73 4.61
C ILE A 175 -21.62 -6.35 4.14
N PHE A 176 -20.70 -5.52 3.66
CA PHE A 176 -21.02 -4.13 3.29
C PHE A 176 -21.04 -3.86 1.78
N GLY A 177 -20.75 -4.86 0.95
CA GLY A 177 -20.74 -4.73 -0.51
C GLY A 177 -19.67 -3.78 -1.04
N ILE A 178 -18.52 -3.62 -0.31
CA ILE A 178 -17.43 -2.76 -0.73
C ILE A 178 -16.62 -3.45 -1.82
N LYS A 179 -16.30 -2.72 -2.89
CA LYS A 179 -15.45 -3.20 -3.98
C LYS A 179 -14.00 -3.25 -3.53
N VAL A 180 -13.59 -4.36 -2.91
CA VAL A 180 -12.22 -4.55 -2.45
C VAL A 180 -11.63 -5.85 -2.96
N SER A 181 -10.37 -5.78 -3.43
CA SER A 181 -9.55 -6.93 -3.81
C SER A 181 -8.25 -6.91 -3.02
N SER A 182 -7.82 -8.07 -2.56
CA SER A 182 -6.50 -8.26 -1.93
C SER A 182 -5.65 -9.17 -2.80
N ALA A 183 -4.40 -8.78 -3.07
CA ALA A 183 -3.43 -9.66 -3.71
C ALA A 183 -2.46 -10.22 -2.69
N ILE A 184 -2.25 -11.52 -2.71
CA ILE A 184 -1.23 -12.20 -1.90
C ILE A 184 0.09 -12.11 -2.66
N LEU A 185 0.90 -11.13 -2.29
CA LEU A 185 2.16 -10.87 -2.97
C LEU A 185 3.25 -11.80 -2.46
N PHE A 186 3.93 -12.47 -3.37
CA PHE A 186 5.17 -13.19 -3.11
C PHE A 186 6.37 -12.25 -3.24
N ASN A 187 7.57 -12.72 -2.89
CA ASN A 187 8.78 -11.93 -2.98
C ASN A 187 9.02 -11.48 -4.42
N HIS A 188 9.19 -10.19 -4.60
CA HIS A 188 9.48 -9.56 -5.88
C HIS A 188 10.46 -8.42 -5.73
N GLU A 189 11.34 -8.28 -6.69
CA GLU A 189 12.47 -7.38 -6.64
C GLU A 189 12.48 -6.42 -7.82
N SER A 190 13.11 -5.28 -7.64
CA SER A 190 13.33 -4.31 -8.71
C SER A 190 14.50 -3.37 -8.39
N PRO A 191 14.97 -2.58 -9.36
CA PRO A 191 15.96 -1.54 -9.11
C PRO A 191 15.52 -0.49 -8.07
N LEU A 192 14.23 -0.37 -7.76
CA LEU A 192 13.71 0.56 -6.74
C LEU A 192 13.61 -0.05 -5.34
N ARG A 193 14.04 -1.30 -5.16
CA ARG A 193 14.06 -1.95 -3.85
C ARG A 193 15.04 -1.24 -2.91
N LYS A 194 14.67 -1.08 -1.65
CA LYS A 194 15.55 -0.43 -0.66
C LYS A 194 16.76 -1.30 -0.33
N ASN A 195 17.92 -0.69 -0.09
CA ASN A 195 19.19 -1.35 0.19
C ASN A 195 19.21 -2.25 1.44
N LYS A 196 18.23 -2.13 2.33
CA LYS A 196 18.11 -2.98 3.52
C LYS A 196 17.69 -4.42 3.22
N PHE A 197 17.16 -4.69 2.04
CA PHE A 197 16.70 -6.03 1.63
C PHE A 197 17.86 -6.84 1.04
N VAL A 198 17.77 -8.17 1.19
CA VAL A 198 18.89 -9.09 0.91
C VAL A 198 19.39 -9.01 -0.53
N SER A 199 18.52 -8.95 -1.51
CA SER A 199 18.86 -8.83 -2.93
C SER A 199 19.71 -7.58 -3.22
N GLN A 200 19.31 -6.42 -2.66
CA GLN A 200 20.06 -5.18 -2.83
C GLN A 200 21.37 -5.18 -2.07
N LYS A 201 21.44 -5.86 -0.92
CA LYS A 201 22.71 -6.05 -0.20
C LYS A 201 23.68 -6.87 -1.05
N ILE A 202 23.23 -7.99 -1.64
CA ILE A 202 24.06 -8.84 -2.52
C ILE A 202 24.55 -8.03 -3.72
N ILE A 203 23.66 -7.33 -4.42
CA ILE A 203 24.02 -6.50 -5.58
C ILE A 203 25.03 -5.42 -5.22
N ASN A 204 24.87 -4.75 -4.08
CA ASN A 204 25.79 -3.70 -3.65
C ASN A 204 27.15 -4.25 -3.19
N TYR A 205 27.18 -5.49 -2.69
CA TYR A 205 28.42 -6.16 -2.31
C TYR A 205 29.21 -6.69 -3.53
N ALA A 206 28.50 -7.07 -4.60
CA ALA A 206 29.11 -7.61 -5.82
C ALA A 206 29.61 -6.52 -6.81
N LYS A 207 29.42 -5.24 -6.49
CA LYS A 207 29.94 -4.07 -7.24
C LYS A 207 31.24 -3.58 -6.69
#